data_a35ed56c84ad08330d5a910a25caf4ff
#
_entry.id   a35ed56c84ad08330d5a910a25caf4ff
#
_cell.length_a   1.000
_cell.length_b   1.000
_cell.length_c   1.000
_cell.angle_alpha   90.00
_cell.angle_beta   90.00
_cell.angle_gamma   90.00
#
_symmetry.space_group_name_H-M   'P 1'
#
loop_
_entity.id
_entity.type
_entity.pdbx_description
1 polymer ?
#
loop_
_entity_poly.entity_id
_entity_poly.type
_entity_poly.pdbx_seq_one_letter_code
_entity_poly.pdbx_strand_id
1 'polypeptide(L)'
;TAITVDTNKSAYITGETSSMNFPVTPGAYKTTLKFQSCFVSKYRPSGTGLVYSTFLGGDTFGASHGTGIASDASGICFVTGYTSSKDFPTTDGSVHHNADVGFDAFVVKLKPDGSGLLYSALIGGRSNDFSNSISVNSAGEVFFGGSTDSYNQINDYPVTTNAFAKVFSGGSNDCFVTKLDNSGKIVYSTLIGGAGDEYVRGITVDFNGSAYITGETNSPKKTFPTTPFVIMNENKSIFYDCFVSKLSIDGDSLLYSTLIGDVNDDRGYGIAVDFLGSVYVSGITMSPKFPVTATPLAFDTSYNGAEDCFILKLNPRGGQFEYSTFLGGKGSDICTGVAIDACGAAYVTGFTTSLDFPTTRNGIDSVHHGKSFDNFITKVNSSGSVMTYSTLIGGAMDDRSNGIFVDSTGAAYIAGFTQSADYPNTSGSAISGSQDAVITKIQVGILPLSP
;
A
#
# COMPACT_ATOMS: atom_id res chain seq x y z
N THR A 1 -4.39 7.09 -3.12
CA THR A 1 -4.03 6.75 -4.51
C THR A 1 -2.97 5.68 -4.52
N ALA A 2 -3.19 4.59 -5.27
CA ALA A 2 -2.22 3.50 -5.43
C ALA A 2 -1.79 3.40 -6.90
N ILE A 3 -0.64 2.75 -7.16
CA ILE A 3 -0.05 2.61 -8.49
C ILE A 3 0.47 1.19 -8.71
N THR A 4 0.32 0.70 -9.95
CA THR A 4 1.02 -0.47 -10.48
C THR A 4 1.43 -0.21 -11.92
N VAL A 5 2.35 -1.01 -12.46
CA VAL A 5 2.83 -0.86 -13.85
C VAL A 5 2.89 -2.25 -14.49
N ASP A 6 2.33 -2.39 -15.69
CA ASP A 6 2.37 -3.63 -16.44
C ASP A 6 3.72 -3.87 -17.14
N THR A 7 3.88 -5.05 -17.71
CA THR A 7 5.10 -5.43 -18.45
C THR A 7 5.39 -4.54 -19.67
N ASN A 8 4.36 -3.85 -20.19
CA ASN A 8 4.46 -2.88 -21.28
C ASN A 8 4.81 -1.48 -20.77
N LYS A 9 5.06 -1.31 -19.46
CA LYS A 9 5.36 -0.03 -18.80
C LYS A 9 4.20 0.98 -18.80
N SER A 10 2.97 0.50 -18.95
CA SER A 10 1.78 1.31 -18.72
C SER A 10 1.51 1.42 -17.23
N ALA A 11 1.36 2.64 -16.72
CA ALA A 11 1.03 2.86 -15.32
C ALA A 11 -0.49 2.85 -15.12
N TYR A 12 -0.92 2.22 -14.04
CA TYR A 12 -2.31 2.19 -13.59
C TYR A 12 -2.40 2.85 -12.23
N ILE A 13 -3.34 3.73 -12.05
CA ILE A 13 -3.63 4.34 -10.76
C ILE A 13 -5.09 4.16 -10.38
N THR A 14 -5.33 4.11 -9.08
CA THR A 14 -6.66 4.18 -8.49
C THR A 14 -6.67 5.16 -7.33
N GLY A 15 -7.83 5.63 -7.00
CA GLY A 15 -8.11 6.54 -5.90
C GLY A 15 -9.59 6.90 -5.90
N GLU A 16 -9.90 8.06 -5.37
CA GLU A 16 -11.26 8.55 -5.31
C GLU A 16 -11.37 9.93 -5.97
N THR A 17 -12.55 10.24 -6.47
CA THR A 17 -12.84 11.57 -7.03
C THR A 17 -14.30 11.95 -6.81
N SER A 18 -14.52 13.24 -6.56
CA SER A 18 -15.84 13.90 -6.61
C SER A 18 -15.93 14.90 -7.77
N SER A 19 -14.88 14.97 -8.60
CA SER A 19 -14.81 15.93 -9.71
C SER A 19 -15.64 15.47 -10.91
N MET A 20 -16.70 16.19 -11.22
CA MET A 20 -17.57 15.87 -12.37
C MET A 20 -16.89 15.98 -13.73
N ASN A 21 -15.78 16.70 -13.80
CA ASN A 21 -14.93 16.86 -14.99
C ASN A 21 -13.66 15.98 -14.94
N PHE A 22 -13.62 14.98 -14.05
CA PHE A 22 -12.50 14.03 -14.02
C PHE A 22 -12.33 13.37 -15.38
N PRO A 23 -11.10 13.27 -15.92
CA PRO A 23 -10.86 12.77 -17.26
C PRO A 23 -11.21 11.29 -17.39
N VAL A 24 -12.20 10.99 -18.21
CA VAL A 24 -12.61 9.63 -18.60
C VAL A 24 -12.49 9.44 -20.11
N THR A 25 -12.36 8.19 -20.56
CA THR A 25 -12.20 7.89 -22.00
C THR A 25 -13.48 7.33 -22.60
N PRO A 26 -13.78 7.64 -23.88
CA PRO A 26 -14.89 7.03 -24.59
C PRO A 26 -14.77 5.49 -24.62
N GLY A 27 -15.87 4.78 -24.38
CA GLY A 27 -15.90 3.31 -24.36
C GLY A 27 -15.42 2.66 -23.06
N ALA A 28 -14.98 3.45 -22.06
CA ALA A 28 -14.68 2.92 -20.74
C ALA A 28 -15.97 2.46 -20.03
N TYR A 29 -15.79 1.57 -19.04
CA TYR A 29 -16.89 0.91 -18.33
C TYR A 29 -17.94 1.88 -17.79
N LYS A 30 -17.50 2.95 -17.09
CA LYS A 30 -18.39 3.99 -16.55
C LYS A 30 -17.75 5.38 -16.74
N THR A 31 -18.47 6.26 -17.44
CA THR A 31 -17.99 7.60 -17.81
C THR A 31 -18.77 8.74 -17.15
N THR A 32 -19.77 8.41 -16.32
CA THR A 32 -20.59 9.40 -15.61
C THR A 32 -20.41 9.25 -14.12
N LEU A 33 -20.18 10.38 -13.45
CA LEU A 33 -20.08 10.47 -12.00
C LEU A 33 -21.38 11.03 -11.42
N LYS A 34 -21.96 10.36 -10.41
CA LYS A 34 -23.10 10.91 -9.65
C LYS A 34 -22.76 11.25 -8.21
N PHE A 35 -21.92 10.44 -7.59
CA PHE A 35 -21.42 10.60 -6.23
C PHE A 35 -19.92 10.36 -6.20
N GLN A 36 -19.27 10.56 -5.06
CA GLN A 36 -17.87 10.23 -4.88
C GLN A 36 -17.61 8.77 -5.29
N SER A 37 -16.73 8.58 -6.23
CA SER A 37 -16.43 7.26 -6.80
C SER A 37 -14.95 6.97 -6.84
N CYS A 38 -14.62 5.70 -6.73
CA CYS A 38 -13.33 5.18 -7.13
C CYS A 38 -13.13 5.46 -8.63
N PHE A 39 -11.91 5.76 -9.03
CA PHE A 39 -11.49 5.82 -10.42
C PHE A 39 -10.36 4.83 -10.71
N VAL A 40 -10.26 4.42 -11.97
CA VAL A 40 -9.12 3.64 -12.47
C VAL A 40 -8.66 4.27 -13.78
N SER A 41 -7.40 4.66 -13.83
CA SER A 41 -6.80 5.27 -15.02
C SER A 41 -5.55 4.51 -15.42
N LYS A 42 -5.48 4.09 -16.70
CA LYS A 42 -4.31 3.50 -17.33
C LYS A 42 -3.64 4.51 -18.24
N TYR A 43 -2.37 4.75 -18.04
CA TYR A 43 -1.57 5.66 -18.83
C TYR A 43 -0.69 4.92 -19.83
N ARG A 44 -0.42 5.56 -20.97
CA ARG A 44 0.59 5.08 -21.93
C ARG A 44 1.97 5.09 -21.29
N PRO A 45 2.91 4.23 -21.72
CA PRO A 45 4.28 4.18 -21.20
C PRO A 45 5.05 5.49 -21.24
N SER A 46 4.69 6.38 -22.19
CA SER A 46 5.25 7.72 -22.33
C SER A 46 4.74 8.72 -21.30
N GLY A 47 3.66 8.42 -20.57
CA GLY A 47 2.96 9.35 -19.68
C GLY A 47 2.10 10.39 -20.40
N THR A 48 2.10 10.44 -21.74
CA THR A 48 1.49 11.54 -22.53
C THR A 48 -0.01 11.37 -22.80
N GLY A 49 -0.67 10.37 -22.23
CA GLY A 49 -2.10 10.19 -22.40
C GLY A 49 -2.66 8.94 -21.80
N LEU A 50 -3.97 8.93 -21.66
CA LEU A 50 -4.74 7.81 -21.14
C LEU A 50 -4.90 6.71 -22.21
N VAL A 51 -4.77 5.46 -21.80
CA VAL A 51 -5.25 4.31 -22.56
C VAL A 51 -6.73 4.14 -22.28
N TYR A 52 -7.09 4.14 -20.99
CA TYR A 52 -8.47 4.28 -20.53
C TYR A 52 -8.52 4.96 -19.17
N SER A 53 -9.68 5.52 -18.85
CA SER A 53 -10.01 6.02 -17.52
C SER A 53 -11.51 5.85 -17.28
N THR A 54 -11.88 5.28 -16.14
CA THR A 54 -13.24 4.90 -15.81
C THR A 54 -13.53 5.13 -14.33
N PHE A 55 -14.79 5.30 -13.99
CA PHE A 55 -15.25 5.25 -12.60
C PHE A 55 -15.63 3.82 -12.19
N LEU A 56 -15.50 3.54 -10.88
CA LEU A 56 -16.03 2.36 -10.21
C LEU A 56 -16.84 2.82 -8.99
N GLY A 57 -18.16 2.71 -9.05
CA GLY A 57 -19.06 3.12 -8.00
C GLY A 57 -20.50 3.01 -8.45
N GLY A 58 -21.44 3.09 -7.50
CA GLY A 58 -22.86 3.08 -7.78
C GLY A 58 -23.39 4.41 -8.30
N ASP A 59 -24.69 4.45 -8.56
CA ASP A 59 -25.46 5.61 -8.98
C ASP A 59 -26.41 6.12 -7.89
N THR A 60 -26.53 5.37 -6.77
CA THR A 60 -27.26 5.77 -5.57
C THR A 60 -26.34 6.47 -4.58
N PHE A 61 -26.94 7.09 -3.54
CA PHE A 61 -26.18 7.73 -2.47
C PHE A 61 -25.18 6.75 -1.82
N GLY A 62 -23.93 7.19 -1.69
CA GLY A 62 -22.81 6.42 -1.14
C GLY A 62 -21.49 6.89 -1.75
N ALA A 63 -20.40 6.44 -1.17
CA ALA A 63 -19.05 6.72 -1.63
C ALA A 63 -18.33 5.42 -1.98
N SER A 64 -17.40 5.48 -2.93
CA SER A 64 -16.52 4.36 -3.27
C SER A 64 -15.07 4.85 -3.35
N HIS A 65 -14.18 4.19 -2.62
CA HIS A 65 -12.78 4.58 -2.45
C HIS A 65 -11.88 3.48 -2.99
N GLY A 66 -11.02 3.79 -3.96
CA GLY A 66 -9.99 2.87 -4.44
C GLY A 66 -8.72 3.03 -3.61
N THR A 67 -8.30 1.97 -2.95
CA THR A 67 -7.16 1.98 -2.01
C THR A 67 -5.96 1.21 -2.51
N GLY A 68 -6.19 0.14 -3.30
CA GLY A 68 -5.13 -0.71 -3.83
C GLY A 68 -5.38 -1.10 -5.28
N ILE A 69 -4.29 -1.25 -6.04
CA ILE A 69 -4.30 -1.62 -7.45
C ILE A 69 -3.15 -2.58 -7.76
N ALA A 70 -3.43 -3.61 -8.52
CA ALA A 70 -2.44 -4.55 -9.04
C ALA A 70 -2.72 -4.85 -10.51
N SER A 71 -1.72 -5.30 -11.26
CA SER A 71 -1.89 -5.75 -12.63
C SER A 71 -1.15 -7.06 -12.87
N ASP A 72 -1.72 -7.92 -13.71
CA ASP A 72 -1.03 -9.13 -14.17
C ASP A 72 -0.20 -8.86 -15.44
N ALA A 73 0.56 -9.87 -15.86
CA ALA A 73 1.41 -9.80 -17.05
C ALA A 73 0.63 -9.58 -18.36
N SER A 74 -0.66 -9.87 -18.38
CA SER A 74 -1.55 -9.68 -19.55
C SER A 74 -2.17 -8.27 -19.61
N GLY A 75 -1.91 -7.45 -18.59
CA GLY A 75 -2.44 -6.08 -18.48
C GLY A 75 -3.87 -6.03 -17.94
N ILE A 76 -4.35 -7.12 -17.33
CA ILE A 76 -5.58 -7.12 -16.55
C ILE A 76 -5.34 -6.35 -15.26
N CYS A 77 -6.25 -5.46 -14.93
CA CYS A 77 -6.19 -4.61 -13.74
C CYS A 77 -7.11 -5.14 -12.64
N PHE A 78 -6.58 -5.20 -11.42
CA PHE A 78 -7.30 -5.58 -10.21
C PHE A 78 -7.29 -4.40 -9.26
N VAL A 79 -8.45 -4.06 -8.72
CA VAL A 79 -8.64 -2.92 -7.82
C VAL A 79 -9.36 -3.38 -6.57
N THR A 80 -8.90 -2.92 -5.44
CA THR A 80 -9.59 -3.07 -4.16
C THR A 80 -9.86 -1.73 -3.52
N GLY A 81 -10.77 -1.73 -2.58
CA GLY A 81 -11.16 -0.57 -1.80
C GLY A 81 -12.39 -0.87 -0.96
N TYR A 82 -13.16 0.15 -0.66
CA TYR A 82 -14.39 0.00 0.12
C TYR A 82 -15.49 0.93 -0.42
N THR A 83 -16.75 0.52 -0.21
CA THR A 83 -17.90 1.26 -0.71
C THR A 83 -19.07 1.20 0.26
N SER A 84 -19.79 2.33 0.38
CA SER A 84 -21.11 2.39 1.02
C SER A 84 -22.26 2.49 0.01
N SER A 85 -21.96 2.34 -1.28
CA SER A 85 -22.95 2.43 -2.34
C SER A 85 -23.71 1.12 -2.47
N LYS A 86 -25.03 1.13 -2.20
CA LYS A 86 -25.88 -0.06 -2.23
C LYS A 86 -26.00 -0.72 -3.62
N ASP A 87 -25.78 0.04 -4.66
CA ASP A 87 -25.81 -0.39 -6.05
C ASP A 87 -24.40 -0.44 -6.67
N PHE A 88 -23.35 -0.64 -5.84
CA PHE A 88 -22.02 -0.90 -6.37
C PHE A 88 -22.06 -2.06 -7.35
N PRO A 89 -21.47 -1.93 -8.56
CA PRO A 89 -21.59 -2.93 -9.60
C PRO A 89 -20.90 -4.23 -9.21
N THR A 90 -21.67 -5.31 -9.10
CA THR A 90 -21.20 -6.68 -8.86
C THR A 90 -21.53 -7.57 -10.04
N THR A 91 -20.83 -8.70 -10.16
CA THR A 91 -21.05 -9.67 -11.25
C THR A 91 -21.65 -10.96 -10.72
N ASP A 92 -22.41 -11.67 -11.56
CA ASP A 92 -23.02 -12.96 -11.21
C ASP A 92 -21.98 -14.00 -10.78
N GLY A 93 -22.29 -14.75 -9.73
CA GLY A 93 -21.43 -15.79 -9.18
C GLY A 93 -20.27 -15.31 -8.33
N SER A 94 -20.11 -14.00 -8.15
CA SER A 94 -19.16 -13.43 -7.17
C SER A 94 -19.73 -13.50 -5.74
N VAL A 95 -18.86 -13.34 -4.77
CA VAL A 95 -19.29 -13.20 -3.37
C VAL A 95 -19.98 -11.85 -3.22
N HIS A 96 -21.18 -11.86 -2.65
CA HIS A 96 -21.94 -10.64 -2.39
C HIS A 96 -22.23 -10.52 -0.91
N HIS A 97 -21.98 -9.36 -0.37
CA HIS A 97 -22.70 -8.83 0.78
C HIS A 97 -23.43 -7.56 0.33
N ASN A 98 -24.63 -7.34 0.80
CA ASN A 98 -25.30 -6.09 0.51
C ASN A 98 -24.68 -5.00 1.41
N ALA A 99 -24.24 -3.90 0.84
CA ALA A 99 -23.84 -2.69 1.58
C ALA A 99 -25.06 -2.06 2.28
N ASP A 100 -25.69 -2.81 3.20
CA ASP A 100 -26.92 -2.40 3.84
C ASP A 100 -26.68 -1.37 4.95
N VAL A 101 -25.57 -1.51 5.67
CA VAL A 101 -25.13 -0.61 6.75
C VAL A 101 -23.61 -0.59 6.78
N GLY A 102 -22.98 0.59 6.60
CA GLY A 102 -21.53 0.73 6.64
C GLY A 102 -20.83 0.67 5.28
N PHE A 103 -19.54 0.41 5.31
CA PHE A 103 -18.71 0.22 4.14
C PHE A 103 -18.35 -1.25 3.99
N ASP A 104 -18.47 -1.79 2.78
CA ASP A 104 -17.97 -3.12 2.43
C ASP A 104 -16.70 -3.03 1.58
N ALA A 105 -15.77 -3.94 1.80
CA ALA A 105 -14.62 -4.11 0.92
C ALA A 105 -15.09 -4.60 -0.46
N PHE A 106 -14.46 -4.09 -1.51
CA PHE A 106 -14.69 -4.60 -2.86
C PHE A 106 -13.41 -5.08 -3.53
N VAL A 107 -13.55 -6.01 -4.44
CA VAL A 107 -12.50 -6.41 -5.39
C VAL A 107 -13.08 -6.45 -6.78
N VAL A 108 -12.43 -5.73 -7.70
CA VAL A 108 -12.85 -5.62 -9.10
C VAL A 108 -11.70 -6.05 -10.01
N LYS A 109 -12.02 -6.89 -11.00
CA LYS A 109 -11.13 -7.27 -12.09
C LYS A 109 -11.66 -6.67 -13.39
N LEU A 110 -10.90 -5.74 -13.98
CA LEU A 110 -11.24 -5.02 -15.19
C LEU A 110 -10.68 -5.71 -16.43
N LYS A 111 -11.40 -5.60 -17.55
CA LYS A 111 -10.84 -5.95 -18.86
C LYS A 111 -9.61 -5.09 -19.18
N PRO A 112 -8.65 -5.61 -19.98
CA PRO A 112 -7.41 -4.87 -20.32
C PRO A 112 -7.64 -3.53 -21.01
N ASP A 113 -8.76 -3.38 -21.70
CA ASP A 113 -9.19 -2.16 -22.40
C ASP A 113 -10.04 -1.20 -21.57
N GLY A 114 -10.36 -1.58 -20.30
CA GLY A 114 -11.19 -0.79 -19.40
C GLY A 114 -12.67 -0.72 -19.75
N SER A 115 -13.14 -1.51 -20.74
CA SER A 115 -14.52 -1.46 -21.25
C SER A 115 -15.55 -2.18 -20.40
N GLY A 116 -15.12 -2.98 -19.41
CA GLY A 116 -16.03 -3.77 -18.59
C GLY A 116 -15.35 -4.53 -17.47
N LEU A 117 -16.17 -5.16 -16.66
CA LEU A 117 -15.75 -5.99 -15.54
C LEU A 117 -15.60 -7.45 -16.02
N LEU A 118 -14.54 -8.13 -15.54
CA LEU A 118 -14.40 -9.58 -15.64
C LEU A 118 -15.04 -10.26 -14.44
N TYR A 119 -14.81 -9.70 -13.25
CA TYR A 119 -15.61 -9.92 -12.05
C TYR A 119 -15.58 -8.70 -11.14
N SER A 120 -16.58 -8.62 -10.26
CA SER A 120 -16.67 -7.64 -9.19
C SER A 120 -17.42 -8.24 -8.01
N ALA A 121 -16.83 -8.16 -6.81
CA ALA A 121 -17.35 -8.72 -5.58
C ALA A 121 -17.35 -7.70 -4.46
N LEU A 122 -18.39 -7.75 -3.61
CA LEU A 122 -18.41 -7.13 -2.29
C LEU A 122 -18.14 -8.21 -1.24
N ILE A 123 -17.28 -7.92 -0.29
CA ILE A 123 -16.84 -8.86 0.74
C ILE A 123 -16.81 -8.12 2.07
N GLY A 124 -17.74 -8.45 2.94
CA GLY A 124 -17.88 -7.79 4.22
C GLY A 124 -18.94 -8.42 5.10
N GLY A 125 -19.14 -7.85 6.27
CA GLY A 125 -20.19 -8.20 7.23
C GLY A 125 -21.30 -7.13 7.28
N ARG A 126 -21.85 -6.87 8.46
CA ARG A 126 -22.88 -5.85 8.66
C ARG A 126 -22.32 -4.49 9.05
N SER A 127 -21.04 -4.43 9.36
CA SER A 127 -20.37 -3.20 9.81
C SER A 127 -19.43 -2.68 8.73
N ASN A 128 -18.35 -1.97 9.12
CA ASN A 128 -17.41 -1.45 8.13
C ASN A 128 -16.29 -2.44 7.87
N ASP A 129 -16.05 -2.70 6.61
CA ASP A 129 -15.00 -3.55 6.11
C ASP A 129 -14.15 -2.75 5.11
N PHE A 130 -12.95 -2.37 5.52
CA PHE A 130 -12.05 -1.52 4.75
C PHE A 130 -10.92 -2.36 4.16
N SER A 131 -10.90 -2.58 2.84
CA SER A 131 -9.72 -3.13 2.18
C SER A 131 -8.73 -2.03 1.87
N ASN A 132 -7.45 -2.25 2.22
CA ASN A 132 -6.41 -1.23 2.07
C ASN A 132 -5.37 -1.56 0.99
N SER A 133 -5.12 -2.83 0.72
CA SER A 133 -4.06 -3.25 -0.19
C SER A 133 -4.39 -4.55 -0.91
N ILE A 134 -3.83 -4.73 -2.11
CA ILE A 134 -4.06 -5.87 -3.00
C ILE A 134 -2.76 -6.32 -3.66
N SER A 135 -2.61 -7.62 -3.82
CA SER A 135 -1.53 -8.25 -4.58
C SER A 135 -2.08 -9.38 -5.43
N VAL A 136 -1.42 -9.66 -6.56
CA VAL A 136 -1.83 -10.69 -7.53
C VAL A 136 -0.62 -11.57 -7.85
N ASN A 137 -0.81 -12.88 -7.83
CA ASN A 137 0.23 -13.82 -8.25
C ASN A 137 0.17 -14.13 -9.76
N SER A 138 1.13 -14.89 -10.25
CA SER A 138 1.22 -15.28 -11.66
C SER A 138 0.07 -16.16 -12.17
N ALA A 139 -0.68 -16.78 -11.27
CA ALA A 139 -1.89 -17.55 -11.59
C ALA A 139 -3.16 -16.68 -11.73
N GLY A 140 -3.04 -15.37 -11.46
CA GLY A 140 -4.18 -14.44 -11.43
C GLY A 140 -5.05 -14.58 -10.18
N GLU A 141 -4.54 -15.25 -9.14
CA GLU A 141 -5.18 -15.26 -7.83
C GLU A 141 -4.91 -13.95 -7.11
N VAL A 142 -5.94 -13.45 -6.44
CA VAL A 142 -5.94 -12.14 -5.78
C VAL A 142 -5.85 -12.30 -4.28
N PHE A 143 -4.95 -11.54 -3.68
CA PHE A 143 -4.78 -11.43 -2.23
C PHE A 143 -5.06 -9.99 -1.83
N PHE A 144 -5.96 -9.78 -0.89
CA PHE A 144 -6.23 -8.45 -0.37
C PHE A 144 -6.43 -8.50 1.14
N GLY A 145 -6.16 -7.39 1.78
CA GLY A 145 -6.25 -7.27 3.22
C GLY A 145 -6.65 -5.87 3.66
N GLY A 146 -7.16 -5.83 4.87
CA GLY A 146 -7.66 -4.61 5.48
C GLY A 146 -8.09 -4.83 6.91
N SER A 147 -9.07 -4.06 7.35
CA SER A 147 -9.66 -4.15 8.70
C SER A 147 -11.17 -4.28 8.64
N THR A 148 -11.72 -5.04 9.58
CA THR A 148 -13.16 -5.18 9.81
C THR A 148 -13.50 -4.69 11.20
N ASP A 149 -14.57 -3.92 11.32
CA ASP A 149 -15.11 -3.47 12.61
C ASP A 149 -16.37 -4.23 13.02
N SER A 150 -16.53 -5.48 12.60
CA SER A 150 -17.71 -6.34 12.88
C SER A 150 -17.94 -6.53 14.38
N TYR A 151 -18.13 -5.40 15.06
CA TYR A 151 -18.10 -5.25 16.52
C TYR A 151 -19.38 -5.73 17.22
N ASN A 152 -20.51 -5.89 16.55
CA ASN A 152 -21.75 -6.19 17.22
C ASN A 152 -21.98 -7.67 17.54
N GLN A 153 -20.97 -8.38 18.04
CA GLN A 153 -21.06 -9.78 18.55
C GLN A 153 -21.53 -10.82 17.52
N ILE A 154 -21.67 -10.43 16.27
CA ILE A 154 -21.97 -11.29 15.17
C ILE A 154 -20.70 -11.32 14.32
N ASN A 155 -19.90 -12.37 14.43
CA ASN A 155 -18.81 -12.68 13.50
C ASN A 155 -19.42 -12.96 12.13
N ASP A 156 -19.68 -11.92 11.36
CA ASP A 156 -20.32 -12.05 10.07
C ASP A 156 -19.39 -11.68 8.91
N TYR A 157 -18.14 -11.25 9.18
CA TYR A 157 -17.12 -11.21 8.13
C TYR A 157 -16.91 -12.62 7.55
N PRO A 158 -16.94 -12.78 6.21
CA PRO A 158 -16.90 -14.10 5.59
C PRO A 158 -15.53 -14.78 5.75
N VAL A 159 -15.41 -15.68 6.71
CA VAL A 159 -14.21 -16.50 6.95
C VAL A 159 -14.42 -17.95 6.49
N THR A 160 -13.35 -18.58 6.03
CA THR A 160 -13.41 -19.97 5.58
C THR A 160 -13.33 -20.97 6.74
N THR A 161 -13.77 -22.21 6.51
CA THR A 161 -13.77 -23.27 7.53
C THR A 161 -12.38 -23.62 8.04
N ASN A 162 -11.34 -23.43 7.22
CA ASN A 162 -9.94 -23.71 7.56
C ASN A 162 -9.14 -22.45 7.88
N ALA A 163 -9.79 -21.30 8.13
CA ALA A 163 -9.12 -20.06 8.45
C ALA A 163 -8.23 -20.18 9.69
N PHE A 164 -7.11 -19.45 9.71
CA PHE A 164 -6.24 -19.31 10.88
C PHE A 164 -7.03 -18.81 12.10
N ALA A 165 -7.82 -17.74 11.94
CA ALA A 165 -8.75 -17.28 12.96
C ALA A 165 -10.13 -17.00 12.34
N LYS A 166 -11.19 -17.38 13.08
CA LYS A 166 -12.59 -17.31 12.61
C LYS A 166 -13.43 -16.36 13.42
N VAL A 167 -12.88 -15.84 14.50
CA VAL A 167 -13.59 -15.05 15.49
C VAL A 167 -12.85 -13.76 15.68
N PHE A 168 -13.60 -12.69 15.70
CA PHE A 168 -13.12 -11.36 16.06
C PHE A 168 -12.50 -11.41 17.46
N SER A 169 -11.28 -10.89 17.63
CA SER A 169 -10.45 -11.12 18.81
C SER A 169 -10.63 -10.09 19.90
N GLY A 170 -11.02 -8.87 19.54
CA GLY A 170 -11.24 -7.75 20.49
C GLY A 170 -10.99 -6.39 19.86
N GLY A 171 -10.99 -5.33 20.69
CA GLY A 171 -10.87 -3.97 20.20
C GLY A 171 -12.05 -3.50 19.37
N SER A 172 -11.82 -2.51 18.51
CA SER A 172 -12.79 -2.01 17.55
C SER A 172 -12.58 -2.58 16.14
N ASN A 173 -11.34 -3.01 15.81
CA ASN A 173 -10.98 -3.50 14.48
C ASN A 173 -10.02 -4.68 14.56
N ASP A 174 -10.30 -5.74 13.79
CA ASP A 174 -9.36 -6.81 13.49
C ASP A 174 -8.94 -6.75 12.03
N CYS A 175 -7.74 -7.23 11.73
CA CYS A 175 -7.30 -7.44 10.36
C CYS A 175 -8.04 -8.60 9.69
N PHE A 176 -8.27 -8.49 8.38
CA PHE A 176 -8.63 -9.63 7.54
C PHE A 176 -7.63 -9.81 6.41
N VAL A 177 -7.49 -11.06 5.96
CA VAL A 177 -6.77 -11.44 4.74
C VAL A 177 -7.62 -12.42 3.95
N THR A 178 -7.89 -12.09 2.70
CA THR A 178 -8.71 -12.91 1.81
C THR A 178 -8.00 -13.17 0.50
N LYS A 179 -8.03 -14.43 0.06
CA LYS A 179 -7.55 -14.90 -1.24
C LYS A 179 -8.73 -15.28 -2.11
N LEU A 180 -8.78 -14.75 -3.32
CA LEU A 180 -9.72 -15.16 -4.38
C LEU A 180 -8.99 -15.92 -5.47
N ASP A 181 -9.67 -16.88 -6.06
CA ASP A 181 -9.21 -17.52 -7.30
C ASP A 181 -9.38 -16.58 -8.50
N ASN A 182 -8.90 -17.00 -9.67
CA ASN A 182 -8.97 -16.22 -10.90
C ASN A 182 -10.42 -15.93 -11.37
N SER A 183 -11.42 -16.64 -10.85
CA SER A 183 -12.84 -16.42 -11.11
C SER A 183 -13.54 -15.51 -10.11
N GLY A 184 -12.85 -15.09 -9.03
CA GLY A 184 -13.39 -14.22 -7.98
C GLY A 184 -14.04 -14.96 -6.81
N LYS A 185 -13.83 -16.28 -6.68
CA LYS A 185 -14.33 -17.08 -5.54
C LYS A 185 -13.31 -17.09 -4.40
N ILE A 186 -13.81 -17.05 -3.18
CA ILE A 186 -12.96 -17.16 -1.98
C ILE A 186 -12.29 -18.54 -1.95
N VAL A 187 -10.96 -18.53 -1.93
CA VAL A 187 -10.11 -19.70 -1.66
C VAL A 187 -9.91 -19.84 -0.15
N TYR A 188 -9.48 -18.76 0.48
CA TYR A 188 -9.48 -18.63 1.92
C TYR A 188 -9.79 -17.19 2.35
N SER A 189 -10.30 -17.05 3.55
CA SER A 189 -10.51 -15.78 4.23
C SER A 189 -10.34 -15.99 5.73
N THR A 190 -9.52 -15.17 6.38
CA THR A 190 -9.16 -15.30 7.79
C THR A 190 -9.07 -13.95 8.46
N LEU A 191 -9.32 -13.94 9.77
CA LEU A 191 -9.04 -12.79 10.63
C LEU A 191 -7.62 -12.93 11.25
N ILE A 192 -7.05 -11.80 11.64
CA ILE A 192 -5.80 -11.71 12.40
C ILE A 192 -5.94 -10.52 13.34
N GLY A 193 -6.02 -10.79 14.64
CA GLY A 193 -6.19 -9.72 15.63
C GLY A 193 -5.87 -10.18 17.04
N GLY A 194 -5.91 -9.26 17.96
CA GLY A 194 -5.71 -9.47 19.38
C GLY A 194 -6.79 -8.78 20.23
N ALA A 195 -6.46 -8.32 21.42
CA ALA A 195 -7.43 -7.65 22.28
C ALA A 195 -7.53 -6.14 22.04
N GLY A 196 -6.73 -5.58 21.14
CA GLY A 196 -6.72 -4.19 20.73
C GLY A 196 -7.26 -3.99 19.32
N ASP A 197 -6.83 -2.91 18.66
CA ASP A 197 -7.19 -2.57 17.29
C ASP A 197 -6.04 -2.93 16.36
N GLU A 198 -6.36 -3.56 15.25
CA GLU A 198 -5.44 -3.98 14.20
C GLU A 198 -5.84 -3.49 12.82
N TYR A 199 -4.85 -3.03 12.06
CA TYR A 199 -5.04 -2.54 10.69
C TYR A 199 -3.98 -3.09 9.76
N VAL A 200 -4.37 -3.82 8.69
CA VAL A 200 -3.49 -4.11 7.56
C VAL A 200 -3.36 -2.87 6.71
N ARG A 201 -2.12 -2.47 6.41
CA ARG A 201 -1.80 -1.36 5.51
C ARG A 201 -1.21 -1.83 4.19
N GLY A 202 -0.46 -2.92 4.22
CA GLY A 202 0.18 -3.48 3.04
C GLY A 202 0.07 -4.99 2.97
N ILE A 203 -0.10 -5.52 1.75
CA ILE A 203 -0.06 -6.96 1.45
C ILE A 203 0.78 -7.21 0.21
N THR A 204 1.58 -8.27 0.26
CA THR A 204 2.29 -8.80 -0.90
C THR A 204 2.26 -10.32 -0.88
N VAL A 205 2.58 -10.98 -2.00
CA VAL A 205 2.58 -12.44 -2.13
C VAL A 205 3.90 -12.91 -2.69
N ASP A 206 4.45 -14.00 -2.14
CA ASP A 206 5.64 -14.62 -2.70
C ASP A 206 5.32 -15.54 -3.89
N PHE A 207 6.37 -16.00 -4.58
CA PHE A 207 6.25 -16.90 -5.72
C PHE A 207 5.50 -18.21 -5.39
N ASN A 208 5.53 -18.65 -4.14
CA ASN A 208 4.86 -19.88 -3.68
C ASN A 208 3.38 -19.64 -3.35
N GLY A 209 2.91 -18.39 -3.29
CA GLY A 209 1.54 -18.04 -2.96
C GLY A 209 1.28 -17.82 -1.47
N SER A 210 2.32 -17.65 -0.65
CA SER A 210 2.17 -17.21 0.73
C SER A 210 1.96 -15.70 0.78
N ALA A 211 0.98 -15.25 1.56
CA ALA A 211 0.69 -13.83 1.75
C ALA A 211 1.53 -13.27 2.90
N TYR A 212 2.05 -12.07 2.70
CA TYR A 212 2.77 -11.29 3.71
C TYR A 212 2.00 -9.99 3.93
N ILE A 213 1.76 -9.66 5.17
CA ILE A 213 1.07 -8.44 5.56
C ILE A 213 1.88 -7.62 6.55
N THR A 214 1.70 -6.32 6.49
CA THR A 214 2.18 -5.36 7.49
C THR A 214 1.09 -4.38 7.85
N GLY A 215 1.24 -3.77 9.00
CA GLY A 215 0.31 -2.79 9.51
C GLY A 215 0.65 -2.38 10.93
N GLU A 216 -0.37 -2.15 11.73
CA GLU A 216 -0.23 -1.70 13.11
C GLU A 216 -1.18 -2.44 14.05
N THR A 217 -0.75 -2.65 15.30
CA THR A 217 -1.55 -3.20 16.39
C THR A 217 -1.27 -2.47 17.70
N ASN A 218 -2.31 -2.13 18.46
CA ASN A 218 -2.18 -1.67 19.84
C ASN A 218 -2.60 -2.77 20.86
N SER A 219 -2.69 -4.00 20.41
CA SER A 219 -3.01 -5.14 21.24
C SER A 219 -2.06 -5.28 22.42
N PRO A 220 -2.57 -5.33 23.67
CA PRO A 220 -1.73 -5.34 24.84
C PRO A 220 -0.94 -6.64 24.98
N LYS A 221 0.33 -6.52 25.38
CA LYS A 221 1.25 -7.64 25.69
C LYS A 221 1.25 -8.72 24.60
N LYS A 222 0.80 -9.93 24.94
CA LYS A 222 0.85 -11.14 24.09
C LYS A 222 -0.50 -11.51 23.49
N THR A 223 -1.40 -10.56 23.31
CA THR A 223 -2.72 -10.87 22.76
C THR A 223 -2.72 -10.88 21.22
N PHE A 224 -1.84 -10.09 20.57
CA PHE A 224 -1.64 -10.23 19.12
C PHE A 224 -0.94 -11.56 18.79
N PRO A 225 -1.36 -12.30 17.75
CA PRO A 225 -0.80 -13.60 17.41
C PRO A 225 0.63 -13.48 16.86
N THR A 226 1.61 -13.84 17.66
CA THR A 226 3.03 -13.90 17.28
C THR A 226 3.53 -15.36 17.31
N THR A 227 4.60 -15.62 16.58
CA THR A 227 5.22 -16.96 16.52
C THR A 227 6.53 -17.01 17.34
N PRO A 228 7.08 -18.20 17.66
CA PRO A 228 8.38 -18.33 18.31
C PRO A 228 9.54 -17.81 17.42
N PHE A 229 10.63 -17.36 18.05
CA PHE A 229 11.89 -16.97 17.41
C PHE A 229 11.78 -15.77 16.44
N VAL A 230 10.96 -14.80 16.79
CA VAL A 230 10.73 -13.53 16.08
C VAL A 230 11.46 -12.35 16.72
N ILE A 231 11.44 -11.19 16.08
CA ILE A 231 12.08 -9.96 16.58
C ILE A 231 11.46 -9.56 17.92
N MET A 232 10.13 -9.45 17.97
CA MET A 232 9.40 -9.10 19.18
C MET A 232 8.06 -9.86 19.21
N ASN A 233 7.70 -10.37 20.38
CA ASN A 233 6.51 -11.22 20.57
C ASN A 233 5.46 -10.61 21.50
N GLU A 234 5.63 -9.36 21.90
CA GLU A 234 4.67 -8.62 22.71
C GLU A 234 4.81 -7.13 22.50
N ASN A 235 3.70 -6.40 22.49
CA ASN A 235 3.66 -4.96 22.52
C ASN A 235 4.12 -4.46 23.91
N LYS A 236 4.99 -3.46 23.94
CA LYS A 236 5.57 -2.90 25.18
C LYS A 236 4.75 -1.78 25.80
N SER A 237 3.80 -1.22 25.05
CA SER A 237 3.03 -0.05 25.42
C SER A 237 1.54 -0.20 25.08
N ILE A 238 0.80 0.90 25.17
CA ILE A 238 -0.59 1.02 24.72
C ILE A 238 -0.70 1.66 23.32
N PHE A 239 0.43 2.08 22.77
CA PHE A 239 0.52 2.65 21.43
C PHE A 239 0.64 1.55 20.38
N TYR A 240 0.58 1.92 19.11
CA TYR A 240 0.68 0.95 18.02
C TYR A 240 2.11 0.51 17.79
N ASP A 241 2.29 -0.80 17.66
CA ASP A 241 3.51 -1.40 17.11
C ASP A 241 3.26 -1.88 15.68
N CYS A 242 4.26 -1.75 14.81
CA CYS A 242 4.26 -2.36 13.50
C CYS A 242 4.25 -3.88 13.64
N PHE A 243 3.47 -4.57 12.82
CA PHE A 243 3.54 -6.02 12.69
C PHE A 243 3.94 -6.45 11.28
N VAL A 244 4.56 -7.63 11.20
CA VAL A 244 4.82 -8.34 9.94
C VAL A 244 4.43 -9.79 10.12
N SER A 245 3.48 -10.25 9.32
CA SER A 245 2.99 -11.64 9.40
C SER A 245 3.01 -12.29 8.02
N LYS A 246 3.44 -13.56 7.99
CA LYS A 246 3.41 -14.42 6.81
C LYS A 246 2.40 -15.54 7.04
N LEU A 247 1.40 -15.64 6.15
CA LEU A 247 0.43 -16.73 6.15
C LEU A 247 0.91 -17.88 5.27
N SER A 248 0.46 -19.08 5.62
CA SER A 248 0.55 -20.25 4.76
C SER A 248 -0.20 -20.03 3.44
N ILE A 249 0.12 -20.82 2.43
CA ILE A 249 -0.57 -20.77 1.11
C ILE A 249 -2.08 -21.02 1.22
N ASP A 250 -2.51 -21.77 2.23
CA ASP A 250 -3.90 -22.15 2.50
C ASP A 250 -4.60 -21.20 3.48
N GLY A 251 -3.91 -20.20 4.04
CA GLY A 251 -4.44 -19.21 4.97
C GLY A 251 -4.84 -19.77 6.34
N ASP A 252 -4.39 -20.97 6.69
CA ASP A 252 -4.76 -21.71 7.90
C ASP A 252 -3.78 -21.56 9.06
N SER A 253 -2.61 -20.99 8.81
CA SER A 253 -1.56 -20.85 9.81
C SER A 253 -0.64 -19.66 9.53
N LEU A 254 -0.03 -19.11 10.60
CA LEU A 254 1.05 -18.14 10.51
C LEU A 254 2.39 -18.87 10.43
N LEU A 255 3.11 -18.70 9.33
CA LEU A 255 4.46 -19.24 9.17
C LEU A 255 5.46 -18.45 10.02
N TYR A 256 5.26 -17.15 10.13
CA TYR A 256 5.80 -16.29 11.17
C TYR A 256 4.91 -15.06 11.37
N SER A 257 5.00 -14.46 12.55
CA SER A 257 4.35 -13.20 12.90
C SER A 257 5.14 -12.53 14.01
N THR A 258 5.60 -11.30 13.76
CA THR A 258 6.43 -10.51 14.65
C THR A 258 5.89 -9.11 14.82
N LEU A 259 6.16 -8.52 15.98
CA LEU A 259 6.01 -7.09 16.21
C LEU A 259 7.35 -6.38 16.03
N ILE A 260 7.32 -5.10 15.71
CA ILE A 260 8.49 -4.25 15.54
C ILE A 260 8.14 -2.84 16.02
N GLY A 261 8.76 -2.41 17.11
CA GLY A 261 8.47 -1.10 17.70
C GLY A 261 9.14 -0.92 19.05
N ASP A 262 8.77 0.13 19.77
CA ASP A 262 9.21 0.37 21.15
C ASP A 262 8.05 0.98 21.98
N VAL A 263 8.15 2.19 22.49
CA VAL A 263 7.19 2.71 23.48
C VAL A 263 6.16 3.69 22.93
N ASN A 264 6.32 4.16 21.70
CA ASN A 264 5.38 5.07 21.01
C ASN A 264 4.81 4.41 19.77
N ASP A 265 4.09 5.18 18.95
CA ASP A 265 3.49 4.68 17.72
C ASP A 265 4.55 4.29 16.68
N ASP A 266 4.45 3.05 16.21
CA ASP A 266 5.27 2.47 15.16
C ASP A 266 4.36 1.75 14.17
N ARG A 267 4.31 2.20 12.90
CA ARG A 267 3.32 1.75 11.93
C ARG A 267 3.96 1.32 10.62
N GLY A 268 3.65 0.11 10.15
CA GLY A 268 4.08 -0.38 8.84
C GLY A 268 3.07 -0.01 7.76
N TYR A 269 3.53 0.62 6.67
CA TYR A 269 2.67 1.01 5.54
C TYR A 269 2.94 0.21 4.28
N GLY A 270 4.17 0.18 3.82
CA GLY A 270 4.58 -0.53 2.61
C GLY A 270 5.22 -1.87 2.91
N ILE A 271 4.97 -2.87 2.06
CA ILE A 271 5.59 -4.18 2.14
C ILE A 271 5.92 -4.72 0.76
N ALA A 272 7.12 -5.30 0.61
CA ALA A 272 7.55 -6.03 -0.57
C ALA A 272 8.31 -7.30 -0.16
N VAL A 273 8.34 -8.31 -1.02
CA VAL A 273 9.07 -9.56 -0.79
C VAL A 273 9.99 -9.85 -1.96
N ASP A 274 11.24 -10.23 -1.69
CA ASP A 274 12.17 -10.63 -2.73
C ASP A 274 12.03 -12.12 -3.10
N PHE A 275 12.72 -12.52 -4.16
CA PHE A 275 12.68 -13.90 -4.66
C PHE A 275 13.18 -14.93 -3.63
N LEU A 276 13.99 -14.53 -2.67
CA LEU A 276 14.50 -15.39 -1.59
C LEU A 276 13.54 -15.48 -0.41
N GLY A 277 12.47 -14.66 -0.39
CA GLY A 277 11.49 -14.57 0.67
C GLY A 277 11.87 -13.60 1.79
N SER A 278 12.92 -12.78 1.62
CA SER A 278 13.20 -11.67 2.55
C SER A 278 12.18 -10.57 2.35
N VAL A 279 11.70 -9.98 3.45
CA VAL A 279 10.63 -9.00 3.45
C VAL A 279 11.17 -7.62 3.72
N TYR A 280 10.74 -6.66 2.93
CA TYR A 280 11.05 -5.23 3.07
C TYR A 280 9.79 -4.53 3.57
N VAL A 281 9.94 -3.71 4.60
CA VAL A 281 8.85 -2.91 5.16
C VAL A 281 9.32 -1.47 5.29
N SER A 282 8.44 -0.56 4.93
CA SER A 282 8.58 0.87 5.22
C SER A 282 7.40 1.36 6.04
N GLY A 283 7.64 2.36 6.86
CA GLY A 283 6.61 2.91 7.72
C GLY A 283 7.10 4.13 8.48
N ILE A 284 6.40 4.46 9.54
CA ILE A 284 6.75 5.55 10.46
C ILE A 284 7.04 5.04 11.85
N THR A 285 7.88 5.75 12.55
CA THR A 285 8.13 5.55 13.98
C THR A 285 8.15 6.89 14.73
N MET A 286 7.52 6.89 15.89
CA MET A 286 7.64 7.95 16.88
C MET A 286 8.52 7.51 18.06
N SER A 287 9.19 6.37 17.93
CA SER A 287 9.96 5.73 18.97
C SER A 287 11.46 6.03 18.82
N PRO A 288 12.08 6.86 19.68
CA PRO A 288 13.51 7.13 19.62
C PRO A 288 14.42 5.91 19.78
N LYS A 289 13.85 4.80 20.29
CA LYS A 289 14.54 3.51 20.46
C LYS A 289 13.97 2.43 19.54
N PHE A 290 13.35 2.83 18.42
CA PHE A 290 12.94 1.88 17.38
C PHE A 290 14.12 0.97 17.01
N PRO A 291 13.91 -0.33 16.83
CA PRO A 291 15.01 -1.27 16.63
C PRO A 291 15.67 -1.11 15.26
N VAL A 292 16.77 -0.39 15.20
CA VAL A 292 17.65 -0.26 14.03
C VAL A 292 18.90 -1.13 14.18
N THR A 293 19.46 -1.55 13.05
CA THR A 293 20.71 -2.31 13.04
C THR A 293 21.91 -1.37 13.26
N ALA A 294 22.99 -1.91 13.82
CA ALA A 294 24.23 -1.14 13.95
C ALA A 294 24.88 -0.89 12.57
N THR A 295 25.62 0.18 12.45
CA THR A 295 26.47 0.41 11.28
C THR A 295 27.50 -0.74 11.11
N PRO A 296 27.83 -1.19 9.88
CA PRO A 296 27.44 -0.60 8.60
C PRO A 296 26.13 -1.13 7.97
N LEU A 297 25.27 -1.86 8.70
CA LEU A 297 24.02 -2.40 8.16
C LEU A 297 22.87 -1.39 8.13
N ALA A 298 23.02 -0.22 8.76
CA ALA A 298 22.11 0.92 8.66
C ALA A 298 22.86 2.12 8.13
N PHE A 299 22.27 2.90 7.21
CA PHE A 299 22.85 4.15 6.76
C PHE A 299 22.54 5.30 7.75
N ASP A 300 21.44 5.21 8.50
CA ASP A 300 21.06 6.14 9.55
C ASP A 300 20.56 5.40 10.80
N THR A 301 21.11 5.73 11.95
CA THR A 301 20.74 5.17 13.25
C THR A 301 20.16 6.21 14.21
N SER A 302 19.92 7.43 13.70
CA SER A 302 19.50 8.59 14.49
C SER A 302 18.02 8.88 14.28
N TYR A 303 17.23 8.86 15.34
CA TYR A 303 15.89 9.43 15.35
C TYR A 303 16.01 10.95 15.46
N ASN A 304 15.53 11.69 14.48
CA ASN A 304 15.81 13.11 14.32
C ASN A 304 14.61 14.04 14.48
N GLY A 305 13.40 13.56 14.19
CA GLY A 305 12.21 14.37 14.05
C GLY A 305 11.11 14.13 15.07
N ALA A 306 9.92 14.53 14.71
CA ALA A 306 8.68 14.19 15.43
C ALA A 306 8.20 12.78 15.04
N GLU A 307 8.35 12.44 13.76
CA GLU A 307 8.08 11.14 13.14
C GLU A 307 9.16 10.91 12.11
N ASP A 308 9.84 9.79 12.17
CA ASP A 308 10.81 9.40 11.16
C ASP A 308 10.30 8.20 10.36
N CYS A 309 10.62 8.15 9.07
CA CYS A 309 10.52 6.93 8.31
C CYS A 309 11.44 5.86 8.89
N PHE A 310 11.00 4.61 8.84
CA PHE A 310 11.89 3.47 8.92
C PHE A 310 11.85 2.63 7.64
N ILE A 311 12.96 2.00 7.34
CA ILE A 311 13.09 1.01 6.28
C ILE A 311 13.80 -0.20 6.87
N LEU A 312 13.17 -1.36 6.77
CA LEU A 312 13.76 -2.58 7.29
C LEU A 312 13.66 -3.74 6.30
N LYS A 313 14.56 -4.69 6.44
CA LYS A 313 14.56 -5.96 5.75
C LYS A 313 14.67 -7.09 6.75
N LEU A 314 13.67 -8.00 6.72
CA LEU A 314 13.65 -9.22 7.51
C LEU A 314 14.14 -10.40 6.67
N ASN A 315 14.85 -11.31 7.32
CA ASN A 315 15.18 -12.58 6.71
C ASN A 315 13.92 -13.42 6.39
N PRO A 316 13.99 -14.45 5.53
CA PRO A 316 12.82 -15.24 5.11
C PRO A 316 12.05 -15.94 6.24
N ARG A 317 12.64 -16.03 7.44
CA ARG A 317 12.04 -16.63 8.63
C ARG A 317 11.39 -15.60 9.57
N GLY A 318 11.52 -14.31 9.27
CA GLY A 318 10.95 -13.23 10.08
C GLY A 318 11.61 -13.01 11.46
N GLY A 319 12.70 -13.72 11.76
CA GLY A 319 13.32 -13.72 13.07
C GLY A 319 14.53 -12.81 13.25
N GLN A 320 15.02 -12.19 12.17
CA GLN A 320 16.21 -11.33 12.21
C GLN A 320 16.10 -10.21 11.18
N PHE A 321 16.59 -9.03 11.54
CA PHE A 321 16.86 -7.98 10.58
C PHE A 321 18.09 -8.35 9.73
N GLU A 322 17.94 -8.24 8.40
CA GLU A 322 19.11 -8.12 7.52
C GLU A 322 19.63 -6.67 7.59
N TYR A 323 18.70 -5.70 7.65
CA TYR A 323 18.97 -4.33 8.08
C TYR A 323 17.69 -3.67 8.62
N SER A 324 17.86 -2.61 9.37
CA SER A 324 16.81 -1.67 9.82
C SER A 324 17.46 -0.30 10.01
N THR A 325 16.88 0.75 9.43
CA THR A 325 17.46 2.09 9.38
C THR A 325 16.36 3.15 9.44
N PHE A 326 16.66 4.32 10.00
CA PHE A 326 15.82 5.50 9.85
C PHE A 326 16.03 6.16 8.48
N LEU A 327 15.11 7.02 8.10
CA LEU A 327 15.19 7.95 6.98
C LEU A 327 14.37 9.18 7.32
N GLY A 328 15.01 10.29 7.61
CA GLY A 328 14.32 11.53 7.95
C GLY A 328 15.25 12.67 8.28
N GLY A 329 14.66 13.81 8.59
CA GLY A 329 15.29 15.01 9.10
C GLY A 329 14.64 15.44 10.41
N LYS A 330 14.56 16.77 10.67
CA LYS A 330 14.02 17.29 11.93
C LYS A 330 12.50 17.48 11.94
N GLY A 331 11.83 17.34 10.81
CA GLY A 331 10.38 17.48 10.69
C GLY A 331 9.66 16.18 10.92
N SER A 332 8.50 16.04 10.26
CA SER A 332 7.78 14.77 10.14
C SER A 332 8.08 14.15 8.79
N ASP A 333 8.51 12.90 8.80
CA ASP A 333 8.92 12.13 7.63
C ASP A 333 8.13 10.84 7.56
N ILE A 334 7.27 10.70 6.57
CA ILE A 334 6.28 9.63 6.49
C ILE A 334 6.55 8.78 5.25
N CYS A 335 6.98 7.53 5.42
CA CYS A 335 7.05 6.55 4.35
C CYS A 335 5.69 5.89 4.12
N THR A 336 5.21 5.92 2.89
CA THR A 336 3.90 5.36 2.50
C THR A 336 4.01 4.09 1.68
N GLY A 337 5.14 3.84 1.04
CA GLY A 337 5.30 2.67 0.18
C GLY A 337 6.75 2.25 -0.02
N VAL A 338 6.95 0.96 -0.26
CA VAL A 338 8.22 0.35 -0.63
C VAL A 338 8.05 -0.56 -1.84
N ALA A 339 9.01 -0.47 -2.76
CA ALA A 339 9.20 -1.41 -3.86
C ALA A 339 10.66 -1.83 -3.94
N ILE A 340 10.96 -2.92 -4.61
CA ILE A 340 12.32 -3.45 -4.73
C ILE A 340 12.69 -3.70 -6.19
N ASP A 341 13.95 -3.52 -6.53
CA ASP A 341 14.46 -3.97 -7.82
C ASP A 341 14.97 -5.41 -7.77
N ALA A 342 15.30 -5.96 -8.94
CA ALA A 342 15.80 -7.33 -9.06
C ALA A 342 17.13 -7.59 -8.32
N CYS A 343 17.85 -6.54 -7.93
CA CYS A 343 19.10 -6.62 -7.15
C CYS A 343 18.84 -6.55 -5.64
N GLY A 344 17.57 -6.41 -5.20
CA GLY A 344 17.18 -6.29 -3.80
C GLY A 344 17.44 -4.90 -3.22
N ALA A 345 17.63 -3.87 -4.03
CA ALA A 345 17.63 -2.49 -3.54
C ALA A 345 16.20 -2.03 -3.26
N ALA A 346 16.00 -1.39 -2.11
CA ALA A 346 14.71 -0.86 -1.71
C ALA A 346 14.52 0.57 -2.23
N TYR A 347 13.35 0.82 -2.80
CA TYR A 347 12.89 2.16 -3.19
C TYR A 347 11.71 2.50 -2.30
N VAL A 348 11.80 3.60 -1.61
CA VAL A 348 10.74 4.08 -0.72
C VAL A 348 10.26 5.46 -1.17
N THR A 349 8.97 5.69 -0.99
CA THR A 349 8.34 6.98 -1.23
C THR A 349 7.51 7.38 -0.03
N GLY A 350 7.23 8.66 0.05
CA GLY A 350 6.44 9.26 1.09
C GLY A 350 6.45 10.76 0.97
N PHE A 351 6.29 11.45 2.09
CA PHE A 351 6.28 12.91 2.14
C PHE A 351 6.94 13.41 3.43
N THR A 352 7.51 14.59 3.37
CA THR A 352 8.35 15.18 4.43
C THR A 352 8.01 16.64 4.66
N THR A 353 8.16 17.10 5.90
CA THR A 353 8.24 18.53 6.27
C THR A 353 9.66 18.95 6.65
N SER A 354 10.62 18.03 6.56
CA SER A 354 12.01 18.27 6.97
C SER A 354 12.75 19.12 5.94
N LEU A 355 13.15 20.31 6.33
CA LEU A 355 14.00 21.19 5.52
C LEU A 355 15.42 20.61 5.32
N ASP A 356 15.80 19.67 6.16
CA ASP A 356 17.09 18.97 6.16
C ASP A 356 16.93 17.48 5.79
N PHE A 357 15.86 17.13 5.06
CA PHE A 357 15.66 15.78 4.56
C PHE A 357 16.87 15.29 3.75
N PRO A 358 17.36 14.07 3.98
CA PRO A 358 18.57 13.59 3.33
C PRO A 358 18.35 13.36 1.82
N THR A 359 19.07 14.12 1.00
CA THR A 359 19.06 14.00 -0.47
C THR A 359 20.47 13.66 -0.99
N THR A 360 20.52 13.15 -2.21
CA THR A 360 21.80 12.84 -2.88
C THR A 360 22.12 13.86 -3.96
N ARG A 361 23.43 14.02 -4.26
CA ARG A 361 23.90 14.98 -5.29
C ARG A 361 23.31 14.71 -6.70
N ASN A 362 22.94 13.48 -6.99
CA ASN A 362 22.30 13.07 -8.25
C ASN A 362 20.76 13.10 -8.17
N GLY A 363 20.18 13.62 -7.10
CA GLY A 363 18.74 13.90 -6.98
C GLY A 363 18.31 15.01 -7.94
N ILE A 364 17.02 15.02 -8.28
CA ILE A 364 16.41 16.04 -9.15
C ILE A 364 16.32 17.36 -8.38
N ASP A 365 15.89 17.27 -7.12
CA ASP A 365 15.76 18.42 -6.22
C ASP A 365 16.24 18.03 -4.82
N SER A 366 16.92 18.97 -4.16
CA SER A 366 17.42 18.86 -2.79
C SER A 366 16.82 19.90 -1.85
N VAL A 367 15.91 20.73 -2.36
CA VAL A 367 15.30 21.83 -1.61
C VAL A 367 13.85 21.48 -1.33
N HIS A 368 13.46 21.59 -0.07
CA HIS A 368 12.05 21.53 0.34
C HIS A 368 11.38 22.84 -0.03
N HIS A 369 10.26 22.74 -0.75
CA HIS A 369 9.50 23.88 -1.21
C HIS A 369 8.28 24.14 -0.32
N GLY A 370 7.99 25.42 -0.05
CA GLY A 370 6.82 25.79 0.74
C GLY A 370 6.94 25.56 2.25
N LYS A 371 5.80 25.33 2.88
CA LYS A 371 5.67 25.13 4.35
C LYS A 371 4.88 23.86 4.70
N SER A 372 4.47 23.10 3.70
CA SER A 372 3.69 21.88 3.83
C SER A 372 4.56 20.67 3.50
N PHE A 373 3.98 19.57 3.10
CA PHE A 373 4.71 18.37 2.76
C PHE A 373 5.18 18.39 1.31
N ASP A 374 6.42 17.97 1.07
CA ASP A 374 6.94 17.59 -0.24
C ASP A 374 7.09 16.08 -0.34
N ASN A 375 6.85 15.55 -1.53
CA ASN A 375 7.12 14.14 -1.83
C ASN A 375 8.62 13.87 -1.81
N PHE A 376 8.98 12.63 -1.46
CA PHE A 376 10.33 12.15 -1.66
C PHE A 376 10.34 10.77 -2.32
N ILE A 377 11.47 10.44 -2.93
CA ILE A 377 11.82 9.10 -3.34
C ILE A 377 13.27 8.83 -2.94
N THR A 378 13.49 7.73 -2.24
CA THR A 378 14.81 7.31 -1.79
C THR A 378 15.08 5.87 -2.19
N LYS A 379 16.27 5.60 -2.74
CA LYS A 379 16.78 4.25 -3.03
C LYS A 379 17.90 3.89 -2.07
N VAL A 380 17.73 2.76 -1.38
CA VAL A 380 18.72 2.17 -0.47
C VAL A 380 19.27 0.90 -1.11
N ASN A 381 20.57 0.69 -1.01
CA ASN A 381 21.20 -0.52 -1.54
C ASN A 381 20.69 -1.80 -0.85
N SER A 382 20.94 -2.96 -1.44
CA SER A 382 20.42 -4.25 -0.93
C SER A 382 20.89 -4.63 0.48
N SER A 383 21.97 -4.03 0.97
CA SER A 383 22.51 -4.24 2.33
C SER A 383 22.01 -3.24 3.38
N GLY A 384 21.23 -2.23 3.00
CA GLY A 384 20.73 -1.20 3.91
C GLY A 384 21.75 -0.14 4.32
N SER A 385 22.99 -0.25 3.85
CA SER A 385 24.14 0.54 4.35
C SER A 385 24.35 1.87 3.64
N VAL A 386 23.76 2.08 2.47
CA VAL A 386 23.97 3.26 1.64
C VAL A 386 22.70 3.71 0.97
N MET A 387 22.37 4.96 1.12
CA MET A 387 21.39 5.68 0.32
C MET A 387 22.03 6.05 -1.02
N THR A 388 21.62 5.38 -2.10
CA THR A 388 22.24 5.51 -3.43
C THR A 388 21.58 6.60 -4.28
N TYR A 389 20.34 6.94 -3.97
CA TYR A 389 19.58 8.02 -4.59
C TYR A 389 18.54 8.54 -3.61
N SER A 390 18.38 9.87 -3.56
CA SER A 390 17.30 10.50 -2.82
C SER A 390 17.02 11.89 -3.38
N THR A 391 15.75 12.24 -3.56
CA THR A 391 15.29 13.51 -4.10
C THR A 391 13.96 13.91 -3.50
N LEU A 392 13.71 15.20 -3.43
CA LEU A 392 12.40 15.79 -3.17
C LEU A 392 11.68 16.07 -4.50
N ILE A 393 10.34 16.12 -4.46
CA ILE A 393 9.49 16.45 -5.59
C ILE A 393 8.24 17.14 -5.04
N GLY A 394 8.15 18.43 -5.20
CA GLY A 394 7.03 19.20 -4.67
C GLY A 394 7.01 20.62 -5.21
N GLY A 395 6.08 21.39 -4.72
CA GLY A 395 5.93 22.81 -4.99
C GLY A 395 5.60 23.59 -3.71
N ALA A 396 4.89 24.69 -3.84
CA ALA A 396 4.67 25.61 -2.72
C ALA A 396 3.62 25.13 -1.69
N MET A 397 2.83 24.11 -2.01
CA MET A 397 1.70 23.61 -1.20
C MET A 397 1.90 22.16 -0.79
N ASP A 398 0.82 21.47 -0.44
CA ASP A 398 0.83 20.08 0.06
C ASP A 398 0.95 19.07 -1.09
N ASP A 399 2.03 18.29 -1.08
CA ASP A 399 2.34 17.28 -2.09
C ASP A 399 2.62 15.95 -1.39
N ARG A 400 1.79 14.90 -1.64
CA ARG A 400 1.92 13.61 -0.95
C ARG A 400 1.88 12.45 -1.93
N SER A 401 2.91 11.62 -1.89
CA SER A 401 2.94 10.33 -2.58
C SER A 401 2.40 9.23 -1.67
N ASN A 402 1.60 8.33 -2.24
CA ASN A 402 0.95 7.25 -1.50
C ASN A 402 1.37 5.85 -1.97
N GLY A 403 1.90 5.73 -3.17
CA GLY A 403 2.29 4.43 -3.72
C GLY A 403 3.50 4.52 -4.62
N ILE A 404 4.25 3.43 -4.70
CA ILE A 404 5.45 3.28 -5.53
C ILE A 404 5.45 1.93 -6.23
N PHE A 405 5.93 1.92 -7.46
CA PHE A 405 6.26 0.73 -8.23
C PHE A 405 7.63 0.91 -8.91
N VAL A 406 8.39 -0.17 -9.04
CA VAL A 406 9.69 -0.18 -9.73
C VAL A 406 9.65 -1.17 -10.88
N ASP A 407 9.95 -0.72 -12.09
CA ASP A 407 9.99 -1.59 -13.26
C ASP A 407 11.34 -2.35 -13.38
N SER A 408 11.37 -3.33 -14.27
CA SER A 408 12.56 -4.18 -14.50
C SER A 408 13.80 -3.42 -14.97
N THR A 409 13.69 -2.15 -15.32
CA THR A 409 14.81 -1.27 -15.68
C THR A 409 15.30 -0.40 -14.52
N GLY A 410 14.66 -0.53 -13.33
CA GLY A 410 14.94 0.30 -12.17
C GLY A 410 14.32 1.70 -12.24
N ALA A 411 13.40 1.93 -13.16
CA ALA A 411 12.60 3.16 -13.14
C ALA A 411 11.53 3.07 -12.05
N ALA A 412 11.47 4.09 -11.21
CA ALA A 412 10.46 4.22 -10.18
C ALA A 412 9.27 5.04 -10.69
N TYR A 413 8.08 4.58 -10.35
CA TYR A 413 6.81 5.25 -10.61
C TYR A 413 6.15 5.51 -9.26
N ILE A 414 5.88 6.76 -8.97
CA ILE A 414 5.15 7.16 -7.77
C ILE A 414 3.82 7.79 -8.14
N ALA A 415 2.81 7.56 -7.32
CA ALA A 415 1.51 8.20 -7.44
C ALA A 415 1.08 8.80 -6.12
N GLY A 416 0.39 9.92 -6.23
CA GLY A 416 -0.10 10.66 -5.08
C GLY A 416 -1.01 11.79 -5.51
N PHE A 417 -0.97 12.88 -4.76
CA PHE A 417 -1.68 14.10 -5.11
C PHE A 417 -0.80 15.33 -4.90
N THR A 418 -1.18 16.43 -5.55
CA THR A 418 -0.60 17.74 -5.38
C THR A 418 -1.68 18.79 -5.16
N GLN A 419 -1.36 19.79 -4.35
CA GLN A 419 -2.09 21.04 -4.23
C GLN A 419 -1.27 22.21 -4.78
N SER A 420 -0.06 21.93 -5.27
CA SER A 420 0.91 22.93 -5.75
C SER A 420 0.70 23.26 -7.22
N ALA A 421 0.34 24.51 -7.50
CA ALA A 421 0.20 24.99 -8.87
C ALA A 421 1.53 24.97 -9.68
N ASP A 422 2.64 24.94 -8.95
CA ASP A 422 4.02 24.89 -9.45
C ASP A 422 4.66 23.49 -9.31
N TYR A 423 3.85 22.45 -9.07
CA TYR A 423 4.35 21.07 -9.03
C TYR A 423 5.12 20.74 -10.32
N PRO A 424 6.33 20.18 -10.24
CA PRO A 424 7.15 19.89 -11.41
C PRO A 424 6.46 18.86 -12.31
N ASN A 425 6.08 19.25 -13.52
CA ASN A 425 5.45 18.37 -14.48
C ASN A 425 6.02 18.53 -15.88
N THR A 426 6.02 17.45 -16.65
CA THR A 426 6.48 17.41 -18.04
C THR A 426 5.35 17.54 -19.04
N SER A 427 4.10 17.48 -18.62
CA SER A 427 2.91 17.56 -19.48
C SER A 427 2.50 19.00 -19.79
N GLY A 428 2.94 19.95 -18.99
CA GLY A 428 2.49 21.34 -19.04
C GLY A 428 1.05 21.54 -18.55
N SER A 429 0.45 20.53 -17.94
CA SER A 429 -0.89 20.61 -17.34
C SER A 429 -0.84 21.42 -16.05
N ALA A 430 -1.73 22.39 -15.91
CA ALA A 430 -1.93 23.09 -14.64
C ALA A 430 -2.87 22.30 -13.75
N ILE A 431 -2.72 22.48 -12.43
CA ILE A 431 -3.68 21.96 -11.45
C ILE A 431 -5.07 22.55 -11.71
N SER A 432 -6.10 21.72 -11.66
CA SER A 432 -7.48 22.10 -11.98
C SER A 432 -8.40 21.87 -10.77
N GLY A 433 -8.29 22.70 -9.77
CA GLY A 433 -9.06 22.58 -8.54
C GLY A 433 -8.18 22.75 -7.31
N SER A 434 -8.62 22.18 -6.19
CA SER A 434 -7.87 22.26 -4.94
C SER A 434 -6.81 21.17 -4.79
N GLN A 435 -6.94 20.08 -5.56
CA GLN A 435 -6.07 18.90 -5.48
C GLN A 435 -6.21 18.07 -6.75
N ASP A 436 -5.09 17.66 -7.33
CA ASP A 436 -5.04 16.77 -8.48
C ASP A 436 -4.18 15.53 -8.20
N ALA A 437 -4.56 14.39 -8.79
CA ALA A 437 -3.72 13.19 -8.79
C ALA A 437 -2.50 13.38 -9.68
N VAL A 438 -1.34 12.96 -9.20
CA VAL A 438 -0.07 13.03 -9.92
C VAL A 438 0.56 11.65 -10.08
N ILE A 439 1.25 11.47 -11.22
CA ILE A 439 2.12 10.33 -11.48
C ILE A 439 3.48 10.87 -11.88
N THR A 440 4.52 10.44 -11.20
CA THR A 440 5.88 10.79 -11.52
C THR A 440 6.69 9.54 -11.82
N LYS A 441 7.35 9.50 -13.00
CA LYS A 441 8.29 8.46 -13.37
C LYS A 441 9.71 9.01 -13.30
N ILE A 442 10.57 8.35 -12.56
CA ILE A 442 11.97 8.73 -12.39
C ILE A 442 12.86 7.57 -12.78
N GLN A 443 13.83 7.82 -13.68
CA GLN A 443 14.92 6.90 -13.92
C GLN A 443 15.94 7.06 -12.80
N VAL A 444 15.87 6.19 -11.80
CA VAL A 444 16.78 6.19 -10.65
C VAL A 444 18.12 5.56 -11.07
N GLY A 445 19.01 6.40 -11.46
CA GLY A 445 20.38 6.27 -11.90
C GLY A 445 21.03 4.89 -12.06
N ILE A 446 21.35 4.51 -13.29
CA ILE A 446 22.67 3.99 -13.62
C ILE A 446 23.54 5.25 -13.77
N LEU A 447 24.45 5.51 -12.84
CA LEU A 447 25.55 6.43 -13.14
C LEU A 447 26.21 5.88 -14.42
N PRO A 448 26.37 6.69 -15.49
CA PRO A 448 27.23 6.25 -16.56
C PRO A 448 28.57 5.92 -15.92
N LEU A 449 29.05 4.68 -16.12
CA LEU A 449 30.41 4.33 -15.83
C LEU A 449 31.24 5.42 -16.51
N SER A 450 31.83 6.32 -15.70
CA SER A 450 32.80 7.28 -16.24
C SER A 450 33.91 6.50 -16.94
N PRO A 451 34.27 6.87 -18.18
CA PRO A 451 35.30 6.18 -18.95
C PRO A 451 36.66 6.20 -18.25
#